data_951d754fffbf9c6bd3d862b7bd2f8b7d
#
_entry.id   951d754fffbf9c6bd3d862b7bd2f8b7d
#
_cell.length_a   1.000
_cell.length_b   1.000
_cell.length_c   1.000
_cell.angle_alpha   90.00
_cell.angle_beta   90.00
_cell.angle_gamma   90.00
#
_symmetry.space_group_name_H-M   'P 1'
#
loop_
_entity.id
_entity.type
_entity.pdbx_description
1 polymer ?
#
loop_
_entity_poly.entity_id
_entity_poly.type
_entity_poly.pdbx_seq_one_letter_code
_entity_poly.pdbx_strand_id
1 'polypeptide(L)'
;MKAIGLRPISALVDITNYFTYDQNRPLHVFDADKIIGDKLKIHKAVGGEKFIGLDEKEYTLSSGMTVISDSKGVESLGGIMGGLHSGCTDKTENVFLEAAYFDPIRTAYTGRELKINSDARYRFERGIDPDWTPKGIEAATDMILQLCGGEASDLVKAGHIPDTSRYYKFDADKVQSLVGMKIPEDQQKKILTDLGFIVKGDQAHVPAWRPDVLGDADLVEEIARVASLANLKGVPLPKKDVGISKPVLNISQKREQIARRSIAALGYNECVSYSFIDVRSAQLFGGGTEATQLQNPISTDMSHMRPDLLPCLLKAASRNQARGFSDIALFEAGPVFGGGEPSDQDFQISGLLVGQTTKKNVHSKTRNIDIFDVKADVEATLAALGAPKKVQINRGGNSWWHPGRHGCICLGPKTVLAVFGEIHPKVLKEIDVKGPAVAFTIWPNSIPIPRNKKSTRSALDLVDLQAVERDFAFIVDNKVEASDLVIAASGADKQLIQDVRVFDEFIGKEFGNGKKSIALTVRLQPAEKTLTDAEIEDLSKKVIEKVENATGGVLRT
;
A
#
# COMPACT_ATOMS: atom_id res chain seq x y z
N MET A 1 15.78 -24.48 27.23
CA MET A 1 15.02 -24.59 25.97
C MET A 1 13.57 -24.11 26.12
N LYS A 2 12.71 -24.73 26.90
CA LYS A 2 11.28 -24.34 27.01
C LYS A 2 11.05 -22.88 27.37
N ALA A 3 11.85 -22.29 28.28
CA ALA A 3 11.71 -20.88 28.67
C ALA A 3 11.96 -19.86 27.55
N ILE A 4 12.70 -20.24 26.51
CA ILE A 4 12.97 -19.40 25.32
C ILE A 4 12.11 -19.82 24.11
N GLY A 5 11.09 -20.67 24.33
CA GLY A 5 10.16 -21.08 23.27
C GLY A 5 10.65 -22.24 22.39
N LEU A 6 11.78 -22.87 22.70
CA LEU A 6 12.28 -24.02 21.97
C LEU A 6 11.76 -25.34 22.55
N ARG A 7 11.45 -26.27 21.68
CA ARG A 7 11.10 -27.64 22.07
C ARG A 7 12.37 -28.45 22.28
N PRO A 8 12.59 -29.09 23.46
CA PRO A 8 13.66 -30.06 23.66
C PRO A 8 13.54 -31.23 22.67
N ILE A 9 14.67 -31.67 22.11
CA ILE A 9 14.73 -32.76 21.12
C ILE A 9 15.53 -33.93 21.71
N SER A 10 16.83 -33.71 21.93
CA SER A 10 17.76 -34.67 22.58
C SER A 10 18.82 -33.87 23.31
N ALA A 11 19.57 -34.51 24.22
CA ALA A 11 20.62 -33.83 24.97
C ALA A 11 21.65 -33.17 24.05
N LEU A 12 22.10 -33.85 22.99
CA LEU A 12 23.08 -33.33 22.03
C LEU A 12 22.54 -32.10 21.26
N VAL A 13 21.34 -32.21 20.72
CA VAL A 13 20.71 -31.09 19.97
C VAL A 13 20.40 -29.93 20.91
N ASP A 14 19.97 -30.18 22.12
CA ASP A 14 19.68 -29.15 23.12
C ASP A 14 20.95 -28.41 23.57
N ILE A 15 22.09 -29.12 23.68
CA ILE A 15 23.39 -28.51 23.95
C ILE A 15 23.81 -27.60 22.78
N THR A 16 23.73 -28.07 21.53
CA THR A 16 24.07 -27.22 20.37
C THR A 16 23.17 -25.96 20.29
N ASN A 17 21.89 -26.12 20.59
CA ASN A 17 20.97 -24.98 20.69
C ASN A 17 21.33 -24.07 21.87
N TYR A 18 21.70 -24.61 23.03
CA TYR A 18 22.13 -23.80 24.16
C TYR A 18 23.30 -22.88 23.80
N PHE A 19 24.37 -23.43 23.22
CA PHE A 19 25.51 -22.62 22.78
C PHE A 19 25.16 -21.62 21.70
N THR A 20 24.22 -21.96 20.82
CA THR A 20 23.71 -21.04 19.78
C THR A 20 23.08 -19.81 20.41
N TYR A 21 22.25 -19.99 21.45
CA TYR A 21 21.50 -18.87 22.05
C TYR A 21 22.27 -18.17 23.19
N ASP A 22 23.02 -18.89 24.00
CA ASP A 22 23.75 -18.35 25.16
C ASP A 22 25.04 -17.64 24.72
N GLN A 23 25.78 -18.26 23.80
CA GLN A 23 27.12 -17.79 23.42
C GLN A 23 27.23 -17.32 21.96
N ASN A 24 26.11 -17.18 21.27
CA ASN A 24 26.09 -16.84 19.83
C ASN A 24 27.02 -17.76 19.01
N ARG A 25 27.14 -19.03 19.42
CA ARG A 25 28.00 -20.02 18.82
C ARG A 25 27.18 -21.19 18.28
N PRO A 26 26.68 -21.11 17.03
CA PRO A 26 26.03 -22.24 16.41
C PRO A 26 27.02 -23.40 16.25
N LEU A 27 26.61 -24.56 16.71
CA LEU A 27 27.34 -25.81 16.62
C LEU A 27 26.51 -26.79 15.80
N HIS A 28 27.19 -27.75 15.18
CA HIS A 28 26.52 -28.90 14.59
C HIS A 28 27.09 -30.22 15.11
N VAL A 29 26.24 -31.21 15.28
CA VAL A 29 26.62 -32.55 15.73
C VAL A 29 26.18 -33.56 14.68
N PHE A 30 27.14 -34.33 14.18
CA PHE A 30 26.91 -35.44 13.26
C PHE A 30 26.97 -36.78 14.04
N ASP A 31 26.20 -37.74 13.58
CA ASP A 31 26.38 -39.15 13.94
C ASP A 31 27.63 -39.67 13.24
N ALA A 32 28.71 -39.87 13.99
CA ALA A 32 30.02 -40.21 13.42
C ALA A 32 30.01 -41.56 12.68
N ASP A 33 29.19 -42.49 13.10
CA ASP A 33 29.10 -43.84 12.49
C ASP A 33 28.39 -43.81 11.12
N LYS A 34 27.71 -42.71 10.80
CA LYS A 34 27.08 -42.50 9.51
C LYS A 34 27.96 -41.78 8.50
N ILE A 35 29.08 -41.20 8.92
CA ILE A 35 30.02 -40.52 8.03
C ILE A 35 30.79 -41.52 7.19
N ILE A 36 30.62 -41.52 5.89
CA ILE A 36 31.23 -42.47 4.99
C ILE A 36 32.67 -42.06 4.65
N GLY A 37 33.61 -42.94 4.95
CA GLY A 37 35.04 -42.73 4.69
C GLY A 37 35.77 -41.97 5.79
N ASP A 38 35.21 -41.90 7.00
CA ASP A 38 35.80 -41.34 8.20
C ASP A 38 36.42 -39.94 8.05
N LYS A 39 35.84 -39.14 7.12
CA LYS A 39 36.35 -37.81 6.77
C LYS A 39 35.26 -36.89 6.34
N LEU A 40 35.27 -35.70 6.90
CA LEU A 40 34.47 -34.56 6.41
C LEU A 40 35.36 -33.58 5.66
N LYS A 41 34.88 -33.11 4.50
CA LYS A 41 35.55 -32.13 3.64
C LYS A 41 34.68 -30.89 3.53
N ILE A 42 35.24 -29.74 3.91
CA ILE A 42 34.61 -28.43 3.71
C ILE A 42 35.07 -27.90 2.35
N HIS A 43 34.13 -27.58 1.46
CA HIS A 43 34.43 -27.09 0.13
C HIS A 43 33.29 -26.22 -0.44
N LYS A 44 33.49 -25.69 -1.63
CA LYS A 44 32.43 -25.02 -2.39
C LYS A 44 31.75 -26.04 -3.30
N ALA A 45 30.43 -26.05 -3.31
CA ALA A 45 29.66 -26.85 -4.24
C ALA A 45 30.03 -26.48 -5.69
N VAL A 46 30.01 -27.45 -6.58
CA VAL A 46 30.26 -27.25 -8.03
C VAL A 46 28.97 -26.90 -8.78
N GLY A 47 27.82 -27.22 -8.22
CA GLY A 47 26.50 -27.01 -8.76
C GLY A 47 25.84 -28.29 -9.26
N GLY A 48 24.56 -28.46 -8.93
CA GLY A 48 23.78 -29.64 -9.27
C GLY A 48 23.80 -30.76 -8.23
N GLU A 49 24.64 -30.63 -7.17
CA GLU A 49 24.60 -31.58 -6.05
C GLU A 49 23.25 -31.54 -5.36
N LYS A 50 22.78 -32.72 -4.92
CA LYS A 50 21.55 -32.86 -4.15
C LYS A 50 21.86 -32.99 -2.68
N PHE A 51 21.05 -32.35 -1.86
CA PHE A 51 21.15 -32.35 -0.41
C PHE A 51 19.75 -32.48 0.20
N ILE A 52 19.59 -33.41 1.14
CA ILE A 52 18.36 -33.55 1.93
C ILE A 52 18.64 -32.99 3.32
N GLY A 53 17.98 -31.86 3.66
CA GLY A 53 18.17 -31.20 4.93
C GLY A 53 17.45 -31.90 6.09
N LEU A 54 17.76 -31.49 7.35
CA LEU A 54 17.06 -31.91 8.54
C LEU A 54 15.55 -31.57 8.53
N ASP A 55 15.12 -30.72 7.63
CA ASP A 55 13.69 -30.39 7.38
C ASP A 55 13.04 -31.35 6.37
N GLU A 56 13.71 -32.43 6.01
CA GLU A 56 13.28 -33.50 5.09
C GLU A 56 13.05 -33.05 3.64
N LYS A 57 13.49 -31.84 3.28
CA LYS A 57 13.38 -31.32 1.91
C LYS A 57 14.65 -31.58 1.11
N GLU A 58 14.45 -31.87 -0.18
CA GLU A 58 15.54 -31.95 -1.16
C GLU A 58 15.85 -30.58 -1.73
N TYR A 59 17.13 -30.23 -1.70
CA TYR A 59 17.68 -29.01 -2.29
C TYR A 59 18.65 -29.34 -3.41
N THR A 60 18.61 -28.59 -4.49
CA THR A 60 19.63 -28.62 -5.53
C THR A 60 20.57 -27.43 -5.33
N LEU A 61 21.86 -27.72 -5.17
CA LEU A 61 22.85 -26.71 -4.80
C LEU A 61 23.39 -25.98 -6.03
N SER A 62 23.63 -24.70 -5.89
CA SER A 62 24.30 -23.88 -6.89
C SER A 62 25.80 -23.82 -6.62
N SER A 63 26.57 -23.56 -7.68
CA SER A 63 28.03 -23.42 -7.60
C SER A 63 28.43 -22.33 -6.62
N GLY A 64 29.41 -22.62 -5.78
CA GLY A 64 29.98 -21.69 -4.81
C GLY A 64 29.32 -21.67 -3.44
N MET A 65 28.25 -22.42 -3.20
CA MET A 65 27.70 -22.63 -1.86
C MET A 65 28.70 -23.39 -0.99
N THR A 66 28.81 -23.02 0.29
CA THR A 66 29.69 -23.72 1.23
C THR A 66 29.01 -24.99 1.71
N VAL A 67 29.66 -26.12 1.53
CA VAL A 67 29.15 -27.45 1.91
C VAL A 67 30.18 -28.23 2.70
N ILE A 68 29.69 -29.12 3.53
CA ILE A 68 30.46 -30.15 4.26
C ILE A 68 30.01 -31.49 3.69
N SER A 69 30.95 -32.26 3.16
CA SER A 69 30.69 -33.53 2.47
C SER A 69 31.54 -34.63 3.08
N ASP A 70 31.00 -35.83 3.08
CA ASP A 70 31.75 -37.08 3.26
C ASP A 70 32.23 -37.65 1.90
N SER A 71 32.58 -38.91 1.85
CA SER A 71 33.00 -39.56 0.58
C SER A 71 31.84 -39.86 -0.38
N LYS A 72 30.59 -39.81 0.08
CA LYS A 72 29.39 -40.11 -0.72
C LYS A 72 28.70 -38.87 -1.24
N GLY A 73 28.63 -37.79 -0.46
CA GLY A 73 27.90 -36.61 -0.81
C GLY A 73 27.89 -35.50 0.22
N VAL A 74 26.96 -34.56 0.05
CA VAL A 74 26.82 -33.41 0.93
C VAL A 74 26.06 -33.82 2.23
N GLU A 75 26.68 -33.60 3.37
CA GLU A 75 26.14 -33.88 4.70
C GLU A 75 25.70 -32.62 5.46
N SER A 76 26.15 -31.42 5.03
CA SER A 76 25.70 -30.18 5.65
C SER A 76 25.88 -28.99 4.71
N LEU A 77 24.95 -28.03 4.78
CA LEU A 77 25.13 -26.67 4.25
C LEU A 77 25.81 -25.83 5.31
N GLY A 78 27.07 -25.46 5.06
CA GLY A 78 27.91 -24.77 6.03
C GLY A 78 27.27 -23.52 6.61
N GLY A 79 27.05 -23.50 7.92
CA GLY A 79 26.43 -22.41 8.65
C GLY A 79 24.92 -22.21 8.45
N ILE A 80 24.23 -23.18 7.82
CA ILE A 80 22.80 -23.05 7.48
C ILE A 80 21.99 -24.22 8.06
N MET A 81 22.29 -25.46 7.62
CA MET A 81 21.49 -26.63 7.98
C MET A 81 22.28 -27.93 7.80
N GLY A 82 22.21 -28.82 8.77
CA GLY A 82 22.72 -30.18 8.66
C GLY A 82 21.87 -31.07 7.77
N GLY A 83 22.46 -32.18 7.31
CA GLY A 83 21.80 -33.17 6.49
C GLY A 83 21.03 -34.21 7.34
N LEU A 84 20.00 -34.76 6.73
CA LEU A 84 19.16 -35.77 7.37
C LEU A 84 19.92 -37.07 7.58
N HIS A 85 20.79 -37.44 6.63
CA HIS A 85 21.52 -38.72 6.67
C HIS A 85 22.43 -38.87 7.89
N SER A 86 23.27 -37.86 8.15
CA SER A 86 24.22 -37.84 9.25
C SER A 86 23.67 -37.26 10.55
N GLY A 87 22.37 -36.97 10.60
CA GLY A 87 21.68 -36.44 11.78
C GLY A 87 21.70 -37.44 12.94
N CYS A 88 21.91 -36.93 14.18
CA CYS A 88 21.88 -37.73 15.40
C CYS A 88 20.46 -38.24 15.71
N THR A 89 20.37 -39.40 16.26
CA THR A 89 19.16 -40.08 16.74
C THR A 89 19.33 -40.55 18.19
N ASP A 90 18.28 -41.10 18.79
CA ASP A 90 18.34 -41.72 20.13
C ASP A 90 19.28 -42.94 20.22
N LYS A 91 19.77 -43.44 19.07
CA LYS A 91 20.69 -44.57 18.97
C LYS A 91 22.12 -44.16 18.68
N THR A 92 22.39 -42.85 18.53
CA THR A 92 23.73 -42.35 18.25
C THR A 92 24.63 -42.50 19.46
N GLU A 93 25.75 -43.19 19.29
CA GLU A 93 26.75 -43.44 20.34
C GLU A 93 28.00 -42.58 20.11
N ASN A 94 28.50 -42.54 18.88
CA ASN A 94 29.67 -41.76 18.50
C ASN A 94 29.27 -40.49 17.76
N VAL A 95 29.82 -39.35 18.19
CA VAL A 95 29.45 -38.03 17.60
C VAL A 95 30.68 -37.30 17.08
N PHE A 96 30.49 -36.59 15.99
CA PHE A 96 31.43 -35.61 15.51
C PHE A 96 30.82 -34.21 15.74
N LEU A 97 31.43 -33.48 16.68
CA LEU A 97 31.00 -32.11 17.03
C LEU A 97 31.75 -31.10 16.14
N GLU A 98 31.01 -30.22 15.48
CA GLU A 98 31.53 -29.15 14.65
C GLU A 98 31.33 -27.77 15.29
N ALA A 99 32.42 -26.97 15.34
CA ALA A 99 32.35 -25.53 15.52
C ALA A 99 33.15 -24.87 14.43
N ALA A 100 32.51 -23.99 13.64
CA ALA A 100 33.13 -23.40 12.50
C ALA A 100 32.91 -21.88 12.43
N TYR A 101 33.67 -21.23 11.54
CA TYR A 101 33.41 -19.90 11.06
C TYR A 101 33.13 -19.97 9.54
N PHE A 102 31.98 -19.45 9.12
CA PHE A 102 31.58 -19.39 7.73
C PHE A 102 31.51 -17.95 7.27
N ASP A 103 31.85 -17.71 6.00
CA ASP A 103 31.77 -16.38 5.38
C ASP A 103 30.32 -15.84 5.44
N PRO A 104 30.08 -14.70 6.10
CA PRO A 104 28.73 -14.18 6.34
C PRO A 104 27.98 -13.88 5.05
N ILE A 105 28.65 -13.30 4.07
CA ILE A 105 28.06 -12.90 2.80
C ILE A 105 27.58 -14.12 2.02
N ARG A 106 28.43 -15.13 1.93
CA ARG A 106 28.10 -16.38 1.23
C ARG A 106 26.97 -17.13 1.91
N THR A 107 27.01 -17.20 3.23
CA THR A 107 25.92 -17.80 4.03
C THR A 107 24.59 -17.09 3.77
N ALA A 108 24.60 -15.75 3.71
CA ALA A 108 23.43 -14.96 3.41
C ALA A 108 22.88 -15.26 2.00
N TYR A 109 23.76 -15.29 0.98
CA TYR A 109 23.34 -15.61 -0.40
C TYR A 109 22.77 -17.02 -0.50
N THR A 110 23.47 -18.03 0.03
CA THR A 110 23.02 -19.41 0.02
C THR A 110 21.64 -19.58 0.66
N GLY A 111 21.46 -19.00 1.84
CA GLY A 111 20.20 -19.11 2.54
C GLY A 111 19.03 -18.39 1.87
N ARG A 112 19.29 -17.27 1.18
CA ARG A 112 18.26 -16.57 0.39
C ARG A 112 17.87 -17.38 -0.86
N GLU A 113 18.85 -17.91 -1.59
CA GLU A 113 18.62 -18.67 -2.81
C GLU A 113 17.81 -19.95 -2.52
N LEU A 114 18.17 -20.67 -1.47
CA LEU A 114 17.50 -21.91 -1.06
C LEU A 114 16.24 -21.63 -0.21
N LYS A 115 15.96 -20.37 0.17
CA LYS A 115 14.85 -19.94 1.02
C LYS A 115 14.82 -20.64 2.38
N ILE A 116 15.99 -20.92 2.95
CA ILE A 116 16.14 -21.57 4.24
C ILE A 116 16.34 -20.51 5.33
N ASN A 117 15.49 -20.50 6.33
CA ASN A 117 15.65 -19.71 7.53
C ASN A 117 15.98 -20.65 8.71
N SER A 118 17.17 -20.46 9.31
CA SER A 118 17.59 -21.20 10.50
C SER A 118 18.27 -20.26 11.49
N ASP A 119 18.29 -20.68 12.77
CA ASP A 119 18.95 -19.93 13.83
C ASP A 119 20.47 -19.85 13.61
N ALA A 120 21.07 -20.87 13.04
CA ALA A 120 22.47 -20.88 12.64
C ALA A 120 22.73 -19.85 11.54
N ARG A 121 21.96 -19.89 10.44
CA ARG A 121 22.07 -18.91 9.35
C ARG A 121 21.91 -17.48 9.87
N TYR A 122 20.91 -17.22 10.70
CA TYR A 122 20.65 -15.88 11.26
C TYR A 122 21.90 -15.28 11.92
N ARG A 123 22.70 -16.12 12.60
CA ARG A 123 23.92 -15.70 13.29
C ARG A 123 25.10 -15.61 12.34
N PHE A 124 25.34 -16.64 11.56
CA PHE A 124 26.47 -16.67 10.62
C PHE A 124 26.39 -15.57 9.56
N GLU A 125 25.21 -15.29 9.01
CA GLU A 125 25.05 -14.23 7.98
C GLU A 125 25.29 -12.82 8.52
N ARG A 126 25.22 -12.62 9.84
CA ARG A 126 25.53 -11.36 10.52
C ARG A 126 26.96 -11.30 11.03
N GLY A 127 27.66 -12.41 11.01
CA GLY A 127 28.98 -12.59 11.59
C GLY A 127 28.92 -13.05 13.04
N ILE A 128 29.81 -13.97 13.38
CA ILE A 128 30.02 -14.49 14.72
C ILE A 128 31.47 -14.25 15.13
N ASP A 129 31.79 -14.42 16.41
CA ASP A 129 33.16 -14.31 16.91
C ASP A 129 34.04 -15.47 16.43
N PRO A 130 35.00 -15.28 15.52
CA PRO A 130 35.87 -16.36 15.08
C PRO A 130 36.87 -16.79 16.16
N ASP A 131 37.28 -15.91 17.08
CA ASP A 131 38.24 -16.20 18.14
C ASP A 131 37.64 -17.10 19.22
N TRP A 132 36.31 -17.10 19.35
CA TRP A 132 35.60 -18.00 20.27
C TRP A 132 35.39 -19.39 19.71
N THR A 133 35.70 -19.67 18.44
CA THR A 133 35.47 -21.00 17.82
C THR A 133 36.18 -22.13 18.57
N PRO A 134 37.49 -22.10 18.92
CA PRO A 134 38.14 -23.15 19.68
C PRO A 134 37.60 -23.28 21.10
N LYS A 135 37.37 -22.19 21.81
CA LYS A 135 36.85 -22.18 23.17
C LYS A 135 35.40 -22.69 23.24
N GLY A 136 34.59 -22.33 22.24
CA GLY A 136 33.18 -22.74 22.16
C GLY A 136 33.03 -24.27 21.98
N ILE A 137 33.89 -24.89 21.15
CA ILE A 137 33.86 -26.35 20.99
C ILE A 137 34.37 -27.08 22.23
N GLU A 138 35.41 -26.56 22.89
CA GLU A 138 35.90 -27.10 24.15
C GLU A 138 34.81 -27.05 25.23
N ALA A 139 34.17 -25.92 25.45
CA ALA A 139 33.09 -25.75 26.41
C ALA A 139 31.86 -26.65 26.10
N ALA A 140 31.52 -26.84 24.82
CA ALA A 140 30.44 -27.72 24.40
C ALA A 140 30.80 -29.20 24.64
N THR A 141 32.04 -29.57 24.38
CA THR A 141 32.56 -30.90 24.66
C THR A 141 32.48 -31.23 26.17
N ASP A 142 32.93 -30.30 27.02
CA ASP A 142 32.82 -30.43 28.46
C ASP A 142 31.37 -30.63 28.92
N MET A 143 30.43 -29.88 28.35
CA MET A 143 29.01 -30.03 28.68
C MET A 143 28.45 -31.38 28.21
N ILE A 144 28.85 -31.85 27.02
CA ILE A 144 28.45 -33.19 26.53
C ILE A 144 28.97 -34.28 27.48
N LEU A 145 30.26 -34.21 27.88
CA LEU A 145 30.85 -35.19 28.82
C LEU A 145 30.14 -35.18 30.18
N GLN A 146 29.78 -34.02 30.69
CA GLN A 146 29.05 -33.88 31.95
C GLN A 146 27.64 -34.47 31.91
N LEU A 147 26.91 -34.27 30.81
CA LEU A 147 25.50 -34.63 30.70
C LEU A 147 25.27 -36.01 30.06
N CYS A 148 26.12 -36.39 29.11
CA CYS A 148 25.97 -37.64 28.35
C CYS A 148 27.04 -38.68 28.71
N GLY A 149 28.17 -38.28 29.34
CA GLY A 149 29.33 -39.15 29.54
C GLY A 149 30.16 -39.34 28.28
N GLY A 150 31.00 -40.38 28.29
CA GLY A 150 31.84 -40.71 27.13
C GLY A 150 33.28 -40.24 27.28
N GLU A 151 34.04 -40.31 26.19
CA GLU A 151 35.44 -39.89 26.08
C GLU A 151 35.62 -38.97 24.88
N ALA A 152 36.33 -37.86 25.03
CA ALA A 152 36.63 -36.93 23.93
C ALA A 152 37.95 -37.29 23.24
N SER A 153 37.99 -37.17 21.92
CA SER A 153 39.22 -37.21 21.14
C SER A 153 40.00 -35.88 21.27
N ASP A 154 41.17 -35.83 20.68
CA ASP A 154 41.86 -34.55 20.46
C ASP A 154 41.10 -33.64 19.55
N LEU A 155 41.21 -32.33 19.80
CA LEU A 155 40.62 -31.30 18.96
C LEU A 155 41.37 -31.19 17.62
N VAL A 156 40.66 -31.45 16.52
CA VAL A 156 41.20 -31.32 15.17
C VAL A 156 40.80 -29.96 14.60
N LYS A 157 41.80 -29.19 14.08
CA LYS A 157 41.59 -27.87 13.48
C LYS A 157 41.91 -27.94 11.99
N ALA A 158 41.02 -27.37 11.17
CA ALA A 158 41.19 -27.21 9.72
C ALA A 158 40.94 -25.78 9.32
N GLY A 159 41.82 -25.19 8.49
CA GLY A 159 41.77 -23.78 8.11
C GLY A 159 42.51 -22.86 9.11
N HIS A 160 42.14 -21.59 9.07
CA HIS A 160 42.74 -20.55 9.93
C HIS A 160 41.66 -19.62 10.47
N ILE A 161 41.88 -19.09 11.68
CA ILE A 161 41.01 -18.06 12.24
C ILE A 161 41.29 -16.74 11.48
N PRO A 162 40.28 -16.08 10.88
CA PRO A 162 40.51 -14.81 10.21
C PRO A 162 40.90 -13.73 11.22
N ASP A 163 41.81 -12.83 10.83
CA ASP A 163 42.13 -11.65 11.62
C ASP A 163 40.95 -10.67 11.55
N THR A 164 40.35 -10.44 12.71
CA THR A 164 39.24 -9.50 12.87
C THR A 164 39.64 -8.21 13.60
N SER A 165 40.94 -7.98 13.80
CA SER A 165 41.46 -6.79 14.48
C SER A 165 41.02 -5.53 13.76
N ARG A 166 40.30 -4.66 14.45
CA ARG A 166 39.78 -3.39 13.91
C ARG A 166 40.03 -2.29 14.92
N TYR A 167 40.55 -1.17 14.42
CA TYR A 167 40.84 0.02 15.20
C TYR A 167 40.18 1.21 14.54
N TYR A 168 39.40 1.96 15.30
CA TYR A 168 38.77 3.18 14.81
C TYR A 168 39.13 4.36 15.69
N LYS A 169 39.14 5.55 15.08
CA LYS A 169 39.41 6.79 15.81
C LYS A 169 38.31 7.04 16.84
N PHE A 170 38.68 7.20 18.08
CA PHE A 170 37.83 7.71 19.14
C PHE A 170 37.96 9.24 19.23
N ASP A 171 36.86 9.93 18.98
CA ASP A 171 36.78 11.39 19.07
C ASP A 171 35.58 11.75 19.95
N ALA A 172 35.85 12.27 21.14
CA ALA A 172 34.82 12.57 22.15
C ALA A 172 33.82 13.64 21.67
N ASP A 173 34.25 14.57 20.80
CA ASP A 173 33.40 15.64 20.29
C ASP A 173 32.41 15.12 19.22
N LYS A 174 32.69 13.96 18.65
CA LYS A 174 31.86 13.39 17.60
C LYS A 174 30.46 13.00 18.09
N VAL A 175 30.32 12.59 19.36
CA VAL A 175 29.00 12.29 19.96
C VAL A 175 28.13 13.55 19.99
N GLN A 176 28.69 14.68 20.35
CA GLN A 176 27.95 15.95 20.35
C GLN A 176 27.62 16.41 18.93
N SER A 177 28.55 16.32 17.99
CA SER A 177 28.37 16.82 16.62
C SER A 177 27.41 15.94 15.81
N LEU A 178 27.40 14.62 16.01
CA LEU A 178 26.59 13.68 15.23
C LEU A 178 25.20 13.45 15.85
N VAL A 179 25.13 13.32 17.18
CA VAL A 179 23.89 12.98 17.90
C VAL A 179 23.31 14.17 18.67
N GLY A 180 24.14 15.19 19.00
CA GLY A 180 23.68 16.32 19.77
C GLY A 180 23.71 16.12 21.30
N MET A 181 24.25 15.01 21.78
CA MET A 181 24.38 14.70 23.21
C MET A 181 25.72 15.15 23.77
N LYS A 182 25.71 15.86 24.90
CA LYS A 182 26.91 16.21 25.64
C LYS A 182 27.18 15.15 26.70
N ILE A 183 28.15 14.30 26.46
CA ILE A 183 28.58 13.24 27.36
C ILE A 183 30.07 13.45 27.67
N PRO A 184 30.50 13.48 28.95
CA PRO A 184 31.91 13.62 29.30
C PRO A 184 32.75 12.50 28.68
N GLU A 185 33.97 12.81 28.29
CA GLU A 185 34.90 11.89 27.62
C GLU A 185 35.18 10.63 28.46
N ASP A 186 35.37 10.78 29.76
CA ASP A 186 35.58 9.65 30.69
C ASP A 186 34.38 8.70 30.75
N GLN A 187 33.17 9.25 30.72
CA GLN A 187 31.95 8.47 30.64
C GLN A 187 31.83 7.74 29.30
N GLN A 188 32.18 8.40 28.18
CA GLN A 188 32.18 7.76 26.86
C GLN A 188 33.17 6.58 26.83
N LYS A 189 34.41 6.79 27.32
CA LYS A 189 35.41 5.71 27.42
C LYS A 189 34.96 4.59 28.32
N LYS A 190 34.31 4.90 29.45
CA LYS A 190 33.77 3.89 30.34
C LYS A 190 32.68 3.04 29.63
N ILE A 191 31.77 3.67 28.93
CA ILE A 191 30.69 2.96 28.17
C ILE A 191 31.34 1.99 27.18
N LEU A 192 32.27 2.44 26.36
CA LEU A 192 32.95 1.57 25.40
C LEU A 192 33.71 0.44 26.09
N THR A 193 34.38 0.70 27.20
CA THR A 193 35.11 -0.31 27.95
C THR A 193 34.19 -1.34 28.58
N ASP A 194 33.05 -0.93 29.13
CA ASP A 194 32.03 -1.81 29.68
C ASP A 194 31.41 -2.72 28.59
N LEU A 195 31.41 -2.27 27.32
CA LEU A 195 31.00 -3.04 26.15
C LEU A 195 32.10 -3.92 25.56
N GLY A 196 33.31 -3.94 26.16
CA GLY A 196 34.44 -4.77 25.76
C GLY A 196 35.40 -4.14 24.76
N PHE A 197 35.22 -2.87 24.41
CA PHE A 197 36.21 -2.14 23.60
C PHE A 197 37.45 -1.79 24.44
N ILE A 198 38.62 -1.76 23.80
CA ILE A 198 39.84 -1.31 24.41
C ILE A 198 40.17 0.09 23.88
N VAL A 199 39.96 1.12 24.70
CA VAL A 199 40.21 2.50 24.30
C VAL A 199 41.61 2.93 24.81
N LYS A 200 42.51 3.28 23.87
CA LYS A 200 43.88 3.78 24.15
C LYS A 200 44.11 5.09 23.40
N GLY A 201 44.27 6.18 24.15
CA GLY A 201 44.43 7.50 23.54
C GLY A 201 43.18 7.87 22.71
N ASP A 202 43.39 8.09 21.42
CA ASP A 202 42.38 8.43 20.41
C ASP A 202 41.94 7.23 19.54
N GLN A 203 42.26 6.01 19.97
CA GLN A 203 41.88 4.79 19.26
C GLN A 203 41.06 3.86 20.12
N ALA A 204 40.02 3.27 19.52
CA ALA A 204 39.23 2.22 20.09
C ALA A 204 39.43 0.92 19.29
N HIS A 205 39.89 -0.13 19.96
CA HIS A 205 39.97 -1.48 19.41
C HIS A 205 38.62 -2.15 19.59
N VAL A 206 38.07 -2.68 18.52
CA VAL A 206 36.77 -3.35 18.48
C VAL A 206 36.92 -4.82 18.89
N PRO A 207 36.11 -5.36 19.82
CA PRO A 207 36.15 -6.77 20.16
C PRO A 207 35.72 -7.66 18.98
N ALA A 208 36.27 -8.88 18.89
CA ALA A 208 36.02 -9.83 17.80
C ALA A 208 34.54 -10.20 17.61
N TRP A 209 33.78 -10.19 18.71
CA TRP A 209 32.32 -10.52 18.69
C TRP A 209 31.42 -9.39 18.22
N ARG A 210 31.96 -8.22 17.81
CA ARG A 210 31.21 -7.07 17.28
C ARG A 210 31.50 -6.89 15.78
N PRO A 211 31.04 -7.80 14.90
CA PRO A 211 31.26 -7.69 13.45
C PRO A 211 30.57 -6.48 12.82
N ASP A 212 29.58 -5.91 13.50
CA ASP A 212 28.75 -4.77 13.11
C ASP A 212 29.48 -3.42 13.18
N VAL A 213 30.49 -3.30 14.05
CA VAL A 213 31.24 -2.05 14.21
C VAL A 213 32.27 -1.89 13.10
N LEU A 214 32.00 -1.03 12.14
CA LEU A 214 32.79 -0.81 10.92
C LEU A 214 33.35 0.60 10.79
N GLY A 215 33.13 1.48 11.78
CA GLY A 215 33.59 2.85 11.77
C GLY A 215 33.47 3.58 13.11
N ASP A 216 33.93 4.80 13.12
CA ASP A 216 33.84 5.67 14.29
C ASP A 216 32.40 6.15 14.60
N ALA A 217 31.53 6.16 13.59
CA ALA A 217 30.11 6.44 13.80
C ALA A 217 29.42 5.35 14.64
N ASP A 218 29.84 4.09 14.50
CA ASP A 218 29.32 2.97 15.29
C ASP A 218 29.74 3.08 16.76
N LEU A 219 30.93 3.65 17.03
CA LEU A 219 31.35 3.98 18.41
C LEU A 219 30.42 5.02 19.03
N VAL A 220 30.03 6.05 18.24
CA VAL A 220 29.07 7.08 18.68
C VAL A 220 27.69 6.46 18.94
N GLU A 221 27.24 5.54 18.10
CA GLU A 221 25.97 4.83 18.30
C GLU A 221 25.96 4.08 19.64
N GLU A 222 26.99 3.32 19.93
CA GLU A 222 27.10 2.57 21.19
C GLU A 222 27.08 3.49 22.42
N ILE A 223 27.82 4.59 22.37
CA ILE A 223 27.84 5.57 23.44
C ILE A 223 26.45 6.19 23.64
N ALA A 224 25.82 6.63 22.57
CA ALA A 224 24.49 7.26 22.61
C ALA A 224 23.41 6.28 23.10
N ARG A 225 23.46 5.04 22.63
CA ARG A 225 22.50 3.98 23.00
C ARG A 225 22.56 3.68 24.49
N VAL A 226 23.76 3.50 25.04
CA VAL A 226 23.96 3.18 26.47
C VAL A 226 23.64 4.39 27.36
N ALA A 227 24.00 5.61 26.92
CA ALA A 227 23.66 6.85 27.64
C ALA A 227 22.16 7.16 27.62
N SER A 228 21.36 6.45 26.85
CA SER A 228 19.93 6.59 26.60
C SER A 228 19.53 7.74 25.68
N LEU A 229 18.98 7.38 24.53
CA LEU A 229 18.40 8.32 23.57
C LEU A 229 17.22 9.12 24.14
N ALA A 230 16.62 8.68 25.25
CA ALA A 230 15.58 9.43 25.96
C ALA A 230 16.11 10.78 26.52
N ASN A 231 17.41 10.90 26.70
CA ASN A 231 18.05 12.14 27.13
C ASN A 231 18.28 13.15 25.99
N LEU A 232 18.00 12.78 24.74
CA LEU A 232 18.16 13.65 23.59
C LEU A 232 17.07 14.72 23.57
N LYS A 233 17.49 15.98 23.59
CA LYS A 233 16.58 17.12 23.54
C LYS A 233 16.30 17.49 22.08
N GLY A 234 15.02 17.54 21.70
CA GLY A 234 14.62 18.04 20.39
C GLY A 234 15.01 19.51 20.22
N VAL A 235 15.68 19.83 19.12
CA VAL A 235 15.98 21.20 18.74
C VAL A 235 15.08 21.58 17.56
N PRO A 236 14.18 22.58 17.72
CA PRO A 236 13.34 23.01 16.62
C PRO A 236 14.20 23.61 15.50
N LEU A 237 13.76 23.39 14.25
CA LEU A 237 14.41 24.04 13.11
C LEU A 237 14.38 25.56 13.27
N PRO A 238 15.49 26.26 12.96
CA PRO A 238 15.53 27.72 13.07
C PRO A 238 14.47 28.33 12.16
N LYS A 239 13.67 29.25 12.71
CA LYS A 239 12.73 30.03 11.91
C LYS A 239 13.53 31.02 11.05
N LYS A 240 13.16 31.14 9.78
CA LYS A 240 13.70 32.22 8.94
C LYS A 240 13.21 33.57 9.49
N ASP A 241 14.11 34.47 9.76
CA ASP A 241 13.81 35.77 10.38
C ASP A 241 13.03 36.72 9.47
N VAL A 242 12.88 36.42 8.18
CA VAL A 242 12.26 37.31 7.22
C VAL A 242 11.21 36.60 6.38
N GLY A 243 9.97 37.12 6.43
CA GLY A 243 8.88 36.83 5.53
C GLY A 243 7.77 35.94 6.07
N ILE A 244 6.59 36.07 5.46
CA ILE A 244 5.46 35.19 5.71
C ILE A 244 5.75 33.84 5.05
N SER A 245 5.64 32.77 5.81
CA SER A 245 5.76 31.41 5.28
C SER A 245 4.78 31.21 4.13
N LYS A 246 5.29 30.88 2.95
CA LYS A 246 4.42 30.50 1.83
C LYS A 246 3.64 29.23 2.20
N PRO A 247 2.40 29.09 1.70
CA PRO A 247 1.62 27.87 1.92
C PRO A 247 2.45 26.65 1.48
N VAL A 248 2.62 25.69 2.37
CA VAL A 248 3.41 24.48 2.10
C VAL A 248 2.71 23.55 1.11
N LEU A 249 1.35 23.58 1.12
CA LEU A 249 0.54 22.68 0.28
C LEU A 249 0.38 23.22 -1.13
N ASN A 250 0.65 22.38 -2.11
CA ASN A 250 0.31 22.63 -3.51
C ASN A 250 -1.20 22.47 -3.77
N ILE A 251 -1.65 22.73 -5.00
CA ILE A 251 -3.09 22.69 -5.35
C ILE A 251 -3.63 21.25 -5.24
N SER A 252 -2.88 20.25 -5.67
CA SER A 252 -3.30 18.85 -5.59
C SER A 252 -3.51 18.42 -4.14
N GLN A 253 -2.57 18.71 -3.25
CA GLN A 253 -2.68 18.43 -1.82
C GLN A 253 -3.84 19.16 -1.15
N LYS A 254 -4.11 20.41 -1.55
CA LYS A 254 -5.29 21.14 -1.06
C LYS A 254 -6.59 20.48 -1.52
N ARG A 255 -6.66 20.08 -2.78
CA ARG A 255 -7.82 19.37 -3.33
C ARG A 255 -8.06 18.06 -2.60
N GLU A 256 -7.02 17.29 -2.33
CA GLU A 256 -7.12 16.07 -1.52
C GLU A 256 -7.74 16.35 -0.14
N GLN A 257 -7.23 17.34 0.59
CA GLN A 257 -7.79 17.72 1.89
C GLN A 257 -9.25 18.17 1.82
N ILE A 258 -9.60 18.96 0.81
CA ILE A 258 -10.97 19.44 0.59
C ILE A 258 -11.88 18.27 0.28
N ALA A 259 -11.47 17.36 -0.62
CA ALA A 259 -12.25 16.19 -0.99
C ALA A 259 -12.55 15.28 0.22
N ARG A 260 -11.51 14.94 1.01
CA ARG A 260 -11.69 14.10 2.22
C ARG A 260 -12.72 14.70 3.16
N ARG A 261 -12.64 15.99 3.43
CA ARG A 261 -13.60 16.69 4.32
C ARG A 261 -15.00 16.79 3.72
N SER A 262 -15.09 17.09 2.43
CA SER A 262 -16.38 17.23 1.74
C SER A 262 -17.14 15.91 1.69
N ILE A 263 -16.47 14.81 1.33
CA ILE A 263 -17.10 13.49 1.23
C ILE A 263 -17.45 12.96 2.61
N ALA A 264 -16.59 13.15 3.62
CA ALA A 264 -16.91 12.80 4.99
C ALA A 264 -18.14 13.57 5.51
N ALA A 265 -18.30 14.86 5.14
CA ALA A 265 -19.47 15.66 5.49
C ALA A 265 -20.75 15.20 4.78
N LEU A 266 -20.66 14.51 3.64
CA LEU A 266 -21.77 13.84 2.98
C LEU A 266 -22.20 12.52 3.66
N GLY A 267 -21.47 12.09 4.70
CA GLY A 267 -21.81 10.90 5.49
C GLY A 267 -21.04 9.64 5.14
N TYR A 268 -20.01 9.74 4.31
CA TYR A 268 -19.14 8.59 4.00
C TYR A 268 -18.08 8.37 5.08
N ASN A 269 -17.74 7.11 5.31
CA ASN A 269 -16.62 6.70 6.15
C ASN A 269 -15.36 6.51 5.29
N GLU A 270 -14.25 7.10 5.72
CA GLU A 270 -12.98 6.99 5.01
C GLU A 270 -12.36 5.61 5.20
N CYS A 271 -11.92 5.02 4.10
CA CYS A 271 -11.09 3.82 4.07
C CYS A 271 -9.65 4.19 3.72
N VAL A 272 -8.72 3.46 4.33
CA VAL A 272 -7.30 3.45 3.95
C VAL A 272 -6.94 2.00 3.70
N SER A 273 -6.82 1.63 2.43
CA SER A 273 -6.52 0.27 2.01
C SER A 273 -5.13 0.14 1.41
N TYR A 274 -4.64 -1.10 1.32
CA TYR A 274 -3.37 -1.36 0.65
C TYR A 274 -3.47 -1.07 -0.86
N SER A 275 -2.37 -0.59 -1.43
CA SER A 275 -2.26 -0.39 -2.89
C SER A 275 -2.12 -1.71 -3.67
N PHE A 276 -2.07 -2.84 -2.98
CA PHE A 276 -1.91 -4.17 -3.55
C PHE A 276 -3.20 -4.97 -3.45
N ILE A 277 -3.57 -5.63 -4.55
CA ILE A 277 -4.77 -6.46 -4.65
C ILE A 277 -4.44 -7.76 -5.40
N ASP A 278 -5.35 -8.72 -5.36
CA ASP A 278 -5.22 -9.93 -6.17
C ASP A 278 -5.42 -9.65 -7.67
N VAL A 279 -4.87 -10.51 -8.52
CA VAL A 279 -4.91 -10.38 -9.98
C VAL A 279 -6.33 -10.32 -10.54
N ARG A 280 -7.26 -11.11 -9.99
CA ARG A 280 -8.66 -11.18 -10.46
C ARG A 280 -9.38 -9.86 -10.22
N SER A 281 -9.24 -9.29 -9.04
CA SER A 281 -9.77 -7.96 -8.72
C SER A 281 -9.15 -6.88 -9.60
N ALA A 282 -7.85 -6.95 -9.86
CA ALA A 282 -7.19 -5.99 -10.75
C ALA A 282 -7.73 -6.08 -12.19
N GLN A 283 -7.92 -7.29 -12.73
CA GLN A 283 -8.46 -7.53 -14.07
C GLN A 283 -9.91 -7.04 -14.25
N LEU A 284 -10.74 -7.18 -13.24
CA LEU A 284 -12.11 -6.67 -13.25
C LEU A 284 -12.17 -5.15 -13.43
N PHE A 285 -11.13 -4.43 -13.04
CA PHE A 285 -11.03 -2.97 -13.09
C PHE A 285 -9.96 -2.46 -14.05
N GLY A 286 -9.64 -3.26 -15.08
CA GLY A 286 -8.80 -2.84 -16.21
C GLY A 286 -7.30 -2.90 -15.97
N GLY A 287 -6.86 -3.55 -14.88
CA GLY A 287 -5.45 -3.80 -14.56
C GLY A 287 -5.08 -5.28 -14.62
N GLY A 288 -4.16 -5.72 -13.75
CA GLY A 288 -3.71 -7.11 -13.68
C GLY A 288 -2.74 -7.49 -14.80
N THR A 289 -2.02 -6.50 -15.33
CA THR A 289 -0.98 -6.68 -16.33
C THR A 289 0.34 -7.04 -15.67
N GLU A 290 1.28 -7.62 -16.44
CA GLU A 290 2.63 -7.93 -15.98
C GLU A 290 3.37 -6.69 -15.45
N ALA A 291 3.15 -5.51 -16.05
CA ALA A 291 3.76 -4.25 -15.63
C ALA A 291 3.39 -3.83 -14.20
N THR A 292 2.24 -4.27 -13.68
CA THR A 292 1.77 -3.96 -12.32
C THR A 292 1.90 -5.14 -11.36
N GLN A 293 2.47 -6.26 -11.79
CA GLN A 293 2.70 -7.43 -10.97
C GLN A 293 3.90 -7.23 -10.04
N LEU A 294 3.73 -7.57 -8.77
CA LEU A 294 4.83 -7.54 -7.80
C LEU A 294 5.74 -8.76 -7.99
N GLN A 295 7.05 -8.54 -7.96
CA GLN A 295 8.05 -9.60 -8.12
C GLN A 295 8.02 -10.61 -6.98
N ASN A 296 7.82 -10.15 -5.75
CA ASN A 296 7.77 -10.98 -4.52
C ASN A 296 6.64 -10.49 -3.59
N PRO A 297 5.39 -10.81 -3.92
CA PRO A 297 4.25 -10.40 -3.09
C PRO A 297 4.26 -11.12 -1.74
N ILE A 298 3.79 -10.45 -0.70
CA ILE A 298 3.65 -11.04 0.64
C ILE A 298 2.64 -12.21 0.61
N SER A 299 1.60 -12.11 -0.21
CA SER A 299 0.60 -13.15 -0.44
C SER A 299 0.03 -13.06 -1.86
N THR A 300 -0.62 -14.11 -2.32
CA THR A 300 -1.31 -14.15 -3.62
C THR A 300 -2.41 -13.10 -3.73
N ASP A 301 -3.03 -12.74 -2.60
CA ASP A 301 -4.09 -11.73 -2.51
C ASP A 301 -3.57 -10.29 -2.65
N MET A 302 -2.24 -10.10 -2.68
CA MET A 302 -1.56 -8.82 -2.79
C MET A 302 -0.53 -8.85 -3.91
N SER A 303 -0.85 -9.46 -5.04
CA SER A 303 0.09 -9.74 -6.13
C SER A 303 0.23 -8.63 -7.17
N HIS A 304 -0.70 -7.68 -7.23
CA HIS A 304 -0.71 -6.62 -8.25
C HIS A 304 -1.03 -5.25 -7.65
N MET A 305 -0.48 -4.20 -8.26
CA MET A 305 -0.86 -2.83 -7.96
C MET A 305 -2.30 -2.57 -8.40
N ARG A 306 -3.08 -1.85 -7.58
CA ARG A 306 -4.49 -1.54 -7.86
C ARG A 306 -4.64 -0.54 -9.01
N PRO A 307 -5.45 -0.82 -10.04
CA PRO A 307 -5.73 0.12 -11.13
C PRO A 307 -6.81 1.15 -10.79
N ASP A 308 -7.62 0.89 -9.77
CA ASP A 308 -8.75 1.70 -9.31
C ASP A 308 -8.96 1.51 -7.81
N LEU A 309 -9.62 2.43 -7.13
CA LEU A 309 -9.93 2.34 -5.69
C LEU A 309 -11.17 1.47 -5.41
N LEU A 310 -12.07 1.33 -6.37
CA LEU A 310 -13.33 0.62 -6.20
C LEU A 310 -13.19 -0.86 -5.79
N PRO A 311 -12.21 -1.65 -6.28
CA PRO A 311 -11.99 -3.02 -5.80
C PRO A 311 -11.82 -3.10 -4.28
N CYS A 312 -11.04 -2.17 -3.72
CA CYS A 312 -10.77 -2.12 -2.27
C CYS A 312 -12.03 -1.75 -1.48
N LEU A 313 -12.79 -0.76 -1.96
CA LEU A 313 -14.05 -0.33 -1.35
C LEU A 313 -15.12 -1.43 -1.41
N LEU A 314 -15.24 -2.12 -2.54
CA LEU A 314 -16.17 -3.25 -2.68
C LEU A 314 -15.80 -4.42 -1.77
N LYS A 315 -14.53 -4.77 -1.66
CA LYS A 315 -14.07 -5.78 -0.68
C LYS A 315 -14.35 -5.35 0.77
N ALA A 316 -14.20 -4.07 1.07
CA ALA A 316 -14.56 -3.53 2.38
C ALA A 316 -16.07 -3.65 2.62
N ALA A 317 -16.90 -3.34 1.61
CA ALA A 317 -18.35 -3.49 1.70
C ALA A 317 -18.76 -4.95 1.91
N SER A 318 -18.20 -5.91 1.13
CA SER A 318 -18.44 -7.35 1.29
C SER A 318 -18.14 -7.81 2.73
N ARG A 319 -16.97 -7.44 3.28
CA ARG A 319 -16.61 -7.76 4.68
C ARG A 319 -17.56 -7.16 5.71
N ASN A 320 -18.07 -5.96 5.47
CA ASN A 320 -19.05 -5.32 6.37
C ASN A 320 -20.41 -6.00 6.25
N GLN A 321 -20.86 -6.35 5.04
CA GLN A 321 -22.11 -7.12 4.85
C GLN A 321 -22.06 -8.48 5.54
N ALA A 322 -20.92 -9.18 5.49
CA ALA A 322 -20.71 -10.43 6.22
C ALA A 322 -20.81 -10.27 7.75
N ARG A 323 -20.64 -9.06 8.26
CA ARG A 323 -20.82 -8.69 9.69
C ARG A 323 -22.19 -8.13 10.01
N GLY A 324 -23.13 -8.14 9.05
CA GLY A 324 -24.50 -7.71 9.23
C GLY A 324 -24.79 -6.22 8.97
N PHE A 325 -23.83 -5.45 8.43
CA PHE A 325 -24.07 -4.07 8.04
C PHE A 325 -24.60 -4.03 6.60
N SER A 326 -25.85 -3.62 6.41
CA SER A 326 -26.52 -3.56 5.10
C SER A 326 -26.33 -2.21 4.39
N ASP A 327 -26.34 -1.13 5.16
CA ASP A 327 -26.28 0.24 4.66
C ASP A 327 -24.87 0.76 4.84
N ILE A 328 -24.16 0.96 3.74
CA ILE A 328 -22.72 1.20 3.70
C ILE A 328 -22.45 2.43 2.85
N ALA A 329 -21.70 3.39 3.41
CA ALA A 329 -21.19 4.56 2.72
C ALA A 329 -19.68 4.64 2.99
N LEU A 330 -18.85 4.35 1.99
CA LEU A 330 -17.39 4.29 2.09
C LEU A 330 -16.76 5.17 1.04
N PHE A 331 -15.61 5.76 1.34
CA PHE A 331 -14.77 6.43 0.35
C PHE A 331 -13.29 6.22 0.63
N GLU A 332 -12.48 6.42 -0.39
CA GLU A 332 -11.02 6.44 -0.29
C GLU A 332 -10.47 7.48 -1.25
N ALA A 333 -9.39 8.15 -0.83
CA ALA A 333 -8.60 9.05 -1.66
C ALA A 333 -7.15 8.56 -1.65
N GLY A 334 -6.63 8.16 -2.81
CA GLY A 334 -5.32 7.53 -2.86
C GLY A 334 -4.79 7.28 -4.28
N PRO A 335 -3.58 6.76 -4.37
CA PRO A 335 -2.95 6.44 -5.63
C PRO A 335 -3.53 5.19 -6.29
N VAL A 336 -3.51 5.20 -7.62
CA VAL A 336 -3.82 4.07 -8.50
C VAL A 336 -2.73 3.94 -9.56
N PHE A 337 -2.59 2.78 -10.17
CA PHE A 337 -1.42 2.45 -10.97
C PHE A 337 -1.86 1.85 -12.32
N GLY A 338 -1.56 2.58 -13.39
CA GLY A 338 -1.84 2.14 -14.77
C GLY A 338 -0.71 1.31 -15.39
N GLY A 339 0.50 1.35 -14.81
CA GLY A 339 1.70 0.68 -15.27
C GLY A 339 2.75 0.55 -14.18
N GLY A 340 3.99 0.21 -14.56
CA GLY A 340 5.10 -0.05 -13.65
C GLY A 340 5.99 1.16 -13.35
N GLU A 341 5.85 2.24 -14.09
CA GLU A 341 6.68 3.42 -13.94
C GLU A 341 6.04 4.46 -12.99
N PRO A 342 6.83 5.29 -12.30
CA PRO A 342 6.30 6.34 -11.44
C PRO A 342 5.34 7.32 -12.13
N SER A 343 5.51 7.52 -13.45
CA SER A 343 4.63 8.36 -14.28
C SER A 343 3.25 7.74 -14.53
N ASP A 344 3.10 6.45 -14.33
CA ASP A 344 1.86 5.70 -14.53
C ASP A 344 0.97 5.69 -13.28
N GLN A 345 1.42 6.36 -12.23
CA GLN A 345 0.64 6.58 -11.02
C GLN A 345 -0.27 7.80 -11.19
N ASP A 346 -1.55 7.63 -10.90
CA ASP A 346 -2.51 8.73 -10.80
C ASP A 346 -3.14 8.76 -9.41
N PHE A 347 -3.80 9.86 -9.09
CA PHE A 347 -4.51 10.04 -7.82
C PHE A 347 -6.01 10.08 -8.08
N GLN A 348 -6.74 9.19 -7.43
CA GLN A 348 -8.18 9.08 -7.52
C GLN A 348 -8.85 9.32 -6.17
N ILE A 349 -10.13 9.66 -6.24
CA ILE A 349 -11.04 9.73 -5.10
C ILE A 349 -12.28 8.95 -5.51
N SER A 350 -12.59 7.87 -4.79
CA SER A 350 -13.77 7.05 -5.08
C SER A 350 -14.66 6.91 -3.87
N GLY A 351 -15.96 6.89 -4.11
CA GLY A 351 -16.98 6.64 -3.10
C GLY A 351 -17.92 5.53 -3.53
N LEU A 352 -18.45 4.81 -2.54
CA LEU A 352 -19.33 3.66 -2.71
C LEU A 352 -20.49 3.75 -1.71
N LEU A 353 -21.71 3.64 -2.22
CA LEU A 353 -22.93 3.46 -1.43
C LEU A 353 -23.53 2.08 -1.70
N VAL A 354 -23.99 1.41 -0.66
CA VAL A 354 -24.71 0.13 -0.73
C VAL A 354 -25.89 0.16 0.22
N GLY A 355 -27.04 -0.36 -0.19
CA GLY A 355 -28.21 -0.51 0.68
C GLY A 355 -29.23 0.61 0.53
N GLN A 356 -29.63 1.23 1.62
CA GLN A 356 -30.73 2.20 1.67
C GLN A 356 -30.22 3.60 2.05
N THR A 357 -30.95 4.63 1.62
CA THR A 357 -30.61 6.04 1.89
C THR A 357 -30.68 6.41 3.36
N THR A 358 -31.63 5.82 4.10
CA THR A 358 -31.84 6.07 5.53
C THR A 358 -32.29 4.80 6.22
N LYS A 359 -31.95 4.66 7.48
CA LYS A 359 -32.51 3.59 8.31
C LYS A 359 -34.02 3.80 8.47
N LYS A 360 -34.76 2.69 8.59
CA LYS A 360 -36.20 2.72 8.86
C LYS A 360 -36.51 3.61 10.05
N ASN A 361 -37.36 4.61 9.85
CA ASN A 361 -37.80 5.56 10.88
C ASN A 361 -39.25 5.95 10.66
N VAL A 362 -39.82 6.72 11.61
CA VAL A 362 -41.24 7.12 11.59
C VAL A 362 -41.52 8.34 10.71
N HIS A 363 -40.52 9.07 10.29
CA HIS A 363 -40.65 10.37 9.59
C HIS A 363 -40.58 10.26 8.08
N SER A 364 -39.91 9.22 7.54
CA SER A 364 -39.69 9.07 6.10
C SER A 364 -39.76 7.63 5.64
N LYS A 365 -40.16 7.42 4.37
CA LYS A 365 -40.05 6.12 3.72
C LYS A 365 -38.61 5.89 3.30
N THR A 366 -38.06 4.75 3.67
CA THR A 366 -36.75 4.30 3.17
C THR A 366 -36.88 3.94 1.69
N ARG A 367 -35.85 4.29 0.91
CA ARG A 367 -35.69 3.81 -0.46
C ARG A 367 -34.27 3.26 -0.66
N ASN A 368 -34.11 2.42 -1.65
CA ASN A 368 -32.78 2.01 -2.06
C ASN A 368 -32.00 3.20 -2.61
N ILE A 369 -30.71 3.17 -2.41
CA ILE A 369 -29.80 4.11 -3.07
C ILE A 369 -29.88 3.92 -4.59
N ASP A 370 -29.67 5.02 -5.32
CA ASP A 370 -29.68 5.02 -6.77
C ASP A 370 -28.58 5.91 -7.37
N ILE A 371 -28.50 5.95 -8.68
CA ILE A 371 -27.51 6.73 -9.45
C ILE A 371 -27.57 8.23 -9.12
N PHE A 372 -28.73 8.78 -8.74
CA PHE A 372 -28.89 10.20 -8.48
C PHE A 372 -28.30 10.61 -7.14
N ASP A 373 -28.25 9.68 -6.17
CA ASP A 373 -27.56 9.91 -4.90
C ASP A 373 -26.07 10.16 -5.11
N VAL A 374 -25.37 9.27 -5.81
CA VAL A 374 -23.94 9.46 -6.09
C VAL A 374 -23.67 10.58 -7.08
N LYS A 375 -24.60 10.89 -8.00
CA LYS A 375 -24.49 12.04 -8.87
C LYS A 375 -24.45 13.34 -8.06
N ALA A 376 -25.37 13.51 -7.10
CA ALA A 376 -25.42 14.68 -6.23
C ALA A 376 -24.12 14.82 -5.43
N ASP A 377 -23.60 13.73 -4.88
CA ASP A 377 -22.36 13.69 -4.09
C ASP A 377 -21.12 14.06 -4.92
N VAL A 378 -21.05 13.57 -6.16
CA VAL A 378 -19.97 13.93 -7.11
C VAL A 378 -20.03 15.41 -7.48
N GLU A 379 -21.22 15.92 -7.81
CA GLU A 379 -21.41 17.33 -8.17
C GLU A 379 -21.04 18.26 -7.00
N ALA A 380 -21.46 17.92 -5.78
CA ALA A 380 -21.08 18.64 -4.57
C ALA A 380 -19.57 18.61 -4.33
N THR A 381 -18.94 17.44 -4.48
CA THR A 381 -17.49 17.28 -4.31
C THR A 381 -16.71 18.05 -5.38
N LEU A 382 -17.09 17.97 -6.66
CA LEU A 382 -16.46 18.72 -7.75
C LEU A 382 -16.58 20.23 -7.53
N ALA A 383 -17.73 20.70 -7.07
CA ALA A 383 -17.93 22.12 -6.72
C ALA A 383 -17.00 22.57 -5.60
N ALA A 384 -16.84 21.75 -4.55
CA ALA A 384 -15.90 22.01 -3.45
C ALA A 384 -14.44 22.05 -3.91
N LEU A 385 -14.08 21.20 -4.89
CA LEU A 385 -12.74 21.14 -5.49
C LEU A 385 -12.45 22.29 -6.46
N GLY A 386 -13.44 23.12 -6.75
CA GLY A 386 -13.32 24.25 -7.67
C GLY A 386 -13.39 23.87 -9.15
N ALA A 387 -14.11 22.81 -9.48
CA ALA A 387 -14.37 22.44 -10.87
C ALA A 387 -15.24 23.53 -11.57
N PRO A 388 -15.08 23.73 -12.88
CA PRO A 388 -15.93 24.64 -13.64
C PRO A 388 -17.41 24.27 -13.56
N LYS A 389 -18.30 25.27 -13.46
CA LYS A 389 -19.75 25.04 -13.39
C LYS A 389 -20.33 24.45 -14.69
N LYS A 390 -19.75 24.79 -15.86
CA LYS A 390 -20.20 24.30 -17.16
C LYS A 390 -19.47 22.98 -17.47
N VAL A 391 -20.05 21.88 -17.08
CA VAL A 391 -19.60 20.51 -17.38
C VAL A 391 -20.66 19.83 -18.26
N GLN A 392 -20.26 18.82 -19.00
CA GLN A 392 -21.15 17.97 -19.79
C GLN A 392 -21.29 16.62 -19.08
N ILE A 393 -22.50 16.07 -19.11
CA ILE A 393 -22.74 14.71 -18.61
C ILE A 393 -23.01 13.85 -19.84
N ASN A 394 -22.09 12.91 -20.08
CA ASN A 394 -22.12 12.03 -21.24
C ASN A 394 -22.29 10.59 -20.78
N ARG A 395 -22.79 9.74 -21.69
CA ARG A 395 -22.68 8.30 -21.53
C ARG A 395 -21.24 7.90 -21.81
N GLY A 396 -20.69 7.05 -21.01
CA GLY A 396 -19.33 6.54 -21.15
C GLY A 396 -18.80 6.08 -19.81
N GLY A 397 -18.01 5.02 -19.85
CA GLY A 397 -17.43 4.39 -18.66
C GLY A 397 -16.86 3.04 -19.02
N ASN A 398 -16.09 2.51 -18.10
CA ASN A 398 -15.45 1.21 -18.26
C ASN A 398 -16.44 0.06 -18.01
N SER A 399 -16.03 -1.15 -18.31
CA SER A 399 -16.88 -2.36 -18.28
C SER A 399 -17.41 -2.76 -16.90
N TRP A 400 -16.86 -2.21 -15.83
CA TRP A 400 -17.33 -2.46 -14.46
C TRP A 400 -18.51 -1.61 -14.03
N TRP A 401 -18.92 -0.63 -14.86
CA TRP A 401 -20.15 0.13 -14.66
C TRP A 401 -21.34 -0.54 -15.34
N HIS A 402 -22.52 -0.36 -14.78
CA HIS A 402 -23.75 -0.86 -15.40
C HIS A 402 -24.01 -0.15 -16.75
N PRO A 403 -24.22 -0.86 -17.86
CA PRO A 403 -24.23 -0.27 -19.21
C PRO A 403 -25.28 0.82 -19.43
N GLY A 404 -26.40 0.78 -18.70
CA GLY A 404 -27.47 1.77 -18.84
C GLY A 404 -27.65 2.72 -17.64
N ARG A 405 -26.88 2.53 -16.54
CA ARG A 405 -27.05 3.31 -15.30
C ARG A 405 -25.71 3.85 -14.80
N HIS A 406 -25.05 4.60 -15.65
CA HIS A 406 -23.84 5.35 -15.31
C HIS A 406 -23.73 6.62 -16.16
N GLY A 407 -22.93 7.57 -15.73
CA GLY A 407 -22.62 8.80 -16.43
C GLY A 407 -21.18 9.25 -16.18
N CYS A 408 -20.67 10.05 -17.11
CA CYS A 408 -19.35 10.63 -17.10
C CYS A 408 -19.48 12.16 -17.08
N ILE A 409 -18.88 12.81 -16.10
CA ILE A 409 -18.81 14.27 -16.01
C ILE A 409 -17.53 14.74 -16.70
N CYS A 410 -17.67 15.50 -17.78
CA CYS A 410 -16.58 15.89 -18.65
C CYS A 410 -16.46 17.41 -18.79
N LEU A 411 -15.23 17.87 -18.94
CA LEU A 411 -14.92 19.23 -19.36
C LEU A 411 -14.52 19.21 -20.83
N GLY A 412 -15.50 19.51 -21.70
CA GLY A 412 -15.35 19.26 -23.13
C GLY A 412 -15.30 17.77 -23.49
N PRO A 413 -14.97 17.42 -24.74
CA PRO A 413 -15.13 16.05 -25.23
C PRO A 413 -14.07 15.06 -24.73
N LYS A 414 -12.94 15.53 -24.18
CA LYS A 414 -11.77 14.68 -23.89
C LYS A 414 -11.40 14.59 -22.41
N THR A 415 -11.78 15.55 -21.58
CA THR A 415 -11.32 15.62 -20.20
C THR A 415 -12.39 15.08 -19.26
N VAL A 416 -12.19 13.89 -18.76
CA VAL A 416 -13.04 13.26 -17.74
C VAL A 416 -12.66 13.82 -16.37
N LEU A 417 -13.64 14.38 -15.64
CA LEU A 417 -13.47 14.83 -14.26
C LEU A 417 -13.93 13.76 -13.26
N ALA A 418 -15.04 13.07 -13.59
CA ALA A 418 -15.58 12.02 -12.75
C ALA A 418 -16.43 11.04 -13.58
N VAL A 419 -16.56 9.83 -13.06
CA VAL A 419 -17.54 8.83 -13.50
C VAL A 419 -18.37 8.44 -12.29
N PHE A 420 -19.67 8.24 -12.47
CA PHE A 420 -20.59 7.81 -11.41
C PHE A 420 -21.62 6.84 -11.96
N GLY A 421 -22.14 5.99 -11.13
CA GLY A 421 -23.19 5.05 -11.57
C GLY A 421 -23.32 3.81 -10.70
N GLU A 422 -24.14 2.90 -11.19
CA GLU A 422 -24.31 1.57 -10.59
C GLU A 422 -23.18 0.65 -11.02
N ILE A 423 -22.64 -0.11 -10.09
CA ILE A 423 -21.63 -1.13 -10.38
C ILE A 423 -22.29 -2.30 -11.12
N HIS A 424 -21.60 -2.84 -12.11
CA HIS A 424 -22.11 -3.95 -12.93
C HIS A 424 -22.42 -5.18 -12.07
N PRO A 425 -23.59 -5.82 -12.21
CA PRO A 425 -23.98 -6.97 -11.39
C PRO A 425 -22.99 -8.15 -11.43
N LYS A 426 -22.30 -8.37 -12.55
CA LYS A 426 -21.23 -9.38 -12.65
C LYS A 426 -20.07 -9.07 -11.69
N VAL A 427 -19.67 -7.80 -11.58
CA VAL A 427 -18.60 -7.37 -10.68
C VAL A 427 -19.02 -7.57 -9.23
N LEU A 428 -20.25 -7.19 -8.87
CA LEU A 428 -20.78 -7.39 -7.52
C LEU A 428 -20.79 -8.87 -7.14
N LYS A 429 -21.19 -9.75 -8.07
CA LYS A 429 -21.18 -11.20 -7.85
C LYS A 429 -19.77 -11.75 -7.64
N GLU A 430 -18.79 -11.27 -8.42
CA GLU A 430 -17.39 -11.72 -8.31
C GLU A 430 -16.72 -11.31 -6.99
N ILE A 431 -17.11 -10.16 -6.43
CA ILE A 431 -16.54 -9.64 -5.16
C ILE A 431 -17.43 -9.98 -3.96
N ASP A 432 -18.54 -10.70 -4.18
CA ASP A 432 -19.53 -11.06 -3.16
C ASP A 432 -20.13 -9.85 -2.43
N VAL A 433 -20.60 -8.87 -3.21
CA VAL A 433 -21.35 -7.72 -2.68
C VAL A 433 -22.83 -7.87 -3.03
N LYS A 434 -23.70 -7.86 -2.05
CA LYS A 434 -25.15 -7.83 -2.23
C LYS A 434 -25.57 -6.40 -2.55
N GLY A 435 -26.12 -6.20 -3.75
CA GLY A 435 -26.49 -4.90 -4.26
C GLY A 435 -27.96 -4.54 -4.14
N PRO A 436 -28.38 -3.39 -4.67
CA PRO A 436 -27.61 -2.53 -5.55
C PRO A 436 -26.47 -1.79 -4.87
N ALA A 437 -25.41 -1.48 -5.64
CA ALA A 437 -24.29 -0.68 -5.22
C ALA A 437 -24.04 0.41 -6.25
N VAL A 438 -23.98 1.66 -5.81
CA VAL A 438 -23.65 2.81 -6.64
C VAL A 438 -22.37 3.46 -6.17
N ALA A 439 -21.58 3.96 -7.11
CA ALA A 439 -20.25 4.46 -6.82
C ALA A 439 -19.90 5.67 -7.70
N PHE A 440 -18.82 6.33 -7.34
CA PHE A 440 -18.18 7.34 -8.16
C PHE A 440 -16.65 7.23 -8.10
N THR A 441 -16.00 7.74 -9.13
CA THR A 441 -14.55 7.99 -9.16
C THR A 441 -14.29 9.38 -9.71
N ILE A 442 -13.48 10.19 -9.02
CA ILE A 442 -13.10 11.55 -9.37
C ILE A 442 -11.59 11.58 -9.62
N TRP A 443 -11.16 12.28 -10.67
CA TRP A 443 -9.76 12.60 -10.97
C TRP A 443 -9.47 14.06 -10.64
N PRO A 444 -9.00 14.41 -9.43
CA PRO A 444 -8.81 15.79 -9.01
C PRO A 444 -7.73 16.52 -9.82
N ASN A 445 -6.77 15.78 -10.39
CA ASN A 445 -5.72 16.33 -11.24
C ASN A 445 -6.23 16.73 -12.63
N SER A 446 -7.36 16.18 -13.08
CA SER A 446 -8.04 16.59 -14.33
C SER A 446 -8.77 17.93 -14.21
N ILE A 447 -9.02 18.39 -12.98
CA ILE A 447 -9.66 19.69 -12.76
C ILE A 447 -8.67 20.80 -13.08
N PRO A 448 -8.98 21.75 -13.99
CA PRO A 448 -8.04 22.80 -14.37
C PRO A 448 -7.66 23.69 -13.20
N ILE A 449 -6.44 24.20 -13.22
CA ILE A 449 -5.97 25.18 -12.25
C ILE A 449 -6.59 26.53 -12.59
N PRO A 450 -7.27 27.21 -11.65
CA PRO A 450 -7.85 28.53 -11.91
C PRO A 450 -6.79 29.52 -12.38
N ARG A 451 -7.04 30.21 -13.48
CA ARG A 451 -6.14 31.28 -14.00
C ARG A 451 -6.02 32.43 -13.00
N ASN A 452 -7.12 32.75 -12.32
CA ASN A 452 -7.13 33.79 -11.31
C ASN A 452 -6.67 33.26 -9.96
N LYS A 453 -5.52 33.72 -9.48
CA LYS A 453 -4.92 33.33 -8.19
C LYS A 453 -5.50 34.10 -6.99
N LYS A 454 -6.45 35.03 -7.21
CA LYS A 454 -7.04 35.82 -6.13
C LYS A 454 -8.02 34.98 -5.32
N SER A 455 -7.96 35.08 -4.01
CA SER A 455 -8.85 34.39 -3.08
C SER A 455 -10.25 35.06 -2.97
N THR A 456 -10.39 36.28 -3.49
CA THR A 456 -11.63 37.03 -3.47
C THR A 456 -12.58 36.52 -4.56
N ARG A 457 -13.80 36.24 -4.18
CA ARG A 457 -14.90 36.01 -5.14
C ARG A 457 -15.31 37.33 -5.75
N SER A 458 -15.86 37.31 -6.99
CA SER A 458 -16.54 38.46 -7.58
C SER A 458 -17.70 38.89 -6.68
N ALA A 459 -18.02 40.17 -6.71
CA ALA A 459 -19.23 40.66 -6.05
C ALA A 459 -20.47 39.91 -6.55
N LEU A 460 -21.41 39.68 -5.65
CA LEU A 460 -22.71 39.13 -6.02
C LEU A 460 -23.46 40.17 -6.86
N ASP A 461 -23.86 39.78 -8.06
CA ASP A 461 -24.71 40.58 -8.93
C ASP A 461 -26.18 40.20 -8.64
N LEU A 462 -26.83 41.03 -7.86
CA LEU A 462 -28.24 40.87 -7.50
C LEU A 462 -29.10 41.64 -8.49
N VAL A 463 -30.08 40.94 -9.04
CA VAL A 463 -31.09 41.56 -9.90
C VAL A 463 -32.39 41.70 -9.11
N ASP A 464 -32.88 42.91 -8.93
CA ASP A 464 -34.09 43.20 -8.17
C ASP A 464 -35.39 42.84 -8.93
N LEU A 465 -35.29 42.51 -10.21
CA LEU A 465 -36.44 42.15 -11.02
C LEU A 465 -36.84 40.68 -10.81
N GLN A 466 -38.14 40.44 -10.78
CA GLN A 466 -38.71 39.11 -10.56
C GLN A 466 -38.44 38.19 -11.76
N ALA A 467 -37.95 36.98 -11.47
CA ALA A 467 -37.78 35.94 -12.46
C ALA A 467 -39.14 35.33 -12.86
N VAL A 468 -39.23 34.87 -14.11
CA VAL A 468 -40.39 34.14 -14.64
C VAL A 468 -40.01 32.73 -14.99
N GLU A 469 -40.81 31.74 -14.61
CA GLU A 469 -40.61 30.35 -15.00
C GLU A 469 -41.67 29.91 -16.03
N ARG A 470 -41.27 29.13 -17.01
CA ARG A 470 -42.12 28.56 -18.05
C ARG A 470 -41.79 27.07 -18.23
N ASP A 471 -42.83 26.28 -18.24
CA ASP A 471 -42.72 24.83 -18.45
C ASP A 471 -43.01 24.46 -19.89
N PHE A 472 -42.20 23.56 -20.41
CA PHE A 472 -42.34 22.99 -21.76
C PHE A 472 -42.22 21.49 -21.67
N ALA A 473 -43.05 20.76 -22.40
CA ALA A 473 -42.93 19.33 -22.54
C ALA A 473 -42.72 18.96 -24.02
N PHE A 474 -41.71 18.17 -24.31
CA PHE A 474 -41.39 17.77 -25.69
C PHE A 474 -41.50 16.26 -25.85
N ILE A 475 -42.14 15.81 -26.91
CA ILE A 475 -42.14 14.40 -27.33
C ILE A 475 -40.94 14.19 -28.25
N VAL A 476 -40.00 13.35 -27.83
CA VAL A 476 -38.74 13.10 -28.54
C VAL A 476 -38.54 11.58 -28.72
N ASP A 477 -37.63 11.19 -29.62
CA ASP A 477 -37.16 9.80 -29.73
C ASP A 477 -36.47 9.35 -28.41
N ASN A 478 -36.62 8.10 -28.04
CA ASN A 478 -36.00 7.53 -26.83
C ASN A 478 -34.48 7.68 -26.80
N LYS A 479 -33.82 7.82 -27.96
CA LYS A 479 -32.38 7.99 -28.08
C LYS A 479 -31.91 9.43 -27.77
N VAL A 480 -32.82 10.40 -27.82
CA VAL A 480 -32.50 11.81 -27.52
C VAL A 480 -32.21 11.92 -26.03
N GLU A 481 -31.10 12.53 -25.70
CA GLU A 481 -30.71 12.77 -24.32
C GLU A 481 -31.36 14.04 -23.79
N ALA A 482 -31.70 14.06 -22.50
CA ALA A 482 -32.29 15.23 -21.85
C ALA A 482 -31.34 16.44 -21.90
N SER A 483 -30.03 16.21 -21.93
CA SER A 483 -29.00 17.23 -22.10
C SER A 483 -29.11 17.98 -23.41
N ASP A 484 -29.55 17.32 -24.50
CA ASP A 484 -29.70 17.97 -25.81
C ASP A 484 -30.80 19.02 -25.79
N LEU A 485 -31.92 18.70 -25.09
CA LEU A 485 -33.01 19.63 -24.89
C LEU A 485 -32.56 20.83 -24.02
N VAL A 486 -31.86 20.56 -22.91
CA VAL A 486 -31.35 21.58 -21.98
C VAL A 486 -30.38 22.53 -22.72
N ILE A 487 -29.45 21.98 -23.50
CA ILE A 487 -28.48 22.78 -24.27
C ILE A 487 -29.22 23.64 -25.33
N ALA A 488 -30.16 23.06 -26.06
CA ALA A 488 -30.92 23.75 -27.07
C ALA A 488 -31.77 24.89 -26.48
N ALA A 489 -32.52 24.60 -25.41
CA ALA A 489 -33.34 25.60 -24.72
C ALA A 489 -32.48 26.71 -24.10
N SER A 490 -31.39 26.42 -23.44
CA SER A 490 -30.44 27.40 -22.87
C SER A 490 -29.78 28.27 -23.97
N GLY A 491 -29.65 27.72 -25.16
CA GLY A 491 -29.11 28.44 -26.33
C GLY A 491 -30.07 29.37 -27.02
N ALA A 492 -31.37 29.40 -26.64
CA ALA A 492 -32.37 30.25 -27.27
C ALA A 492 -32.16 31.74 -26.96
N ASP A 493 -31.79 32.06 -25.73
CA ASP A 493 -31.38 33.39 -25.30
C ASP A 493 -30.39 33.32 -24.13
N LYS A 494 -29.15 33.73 -24.38
CA LYS A 494 -28.08 33.68 -23.39
C LYS A 494 -28.14 34.78 -22.33
N GLN A 495 -28.90 35.82 -22.54
CA GLN A 495 -29.02 36.95 -21.62
C GLN A 495 -30.20 36.78 -20.66
N LEU A 496 -31.32 36.27 -21.16
CA LEU A 496 -32.55 36.15 -20.41
C LEU A 496 -32.71 34.77 -19.74
N ILE A 497 -32.24 33.68 -20.36
CA ILE A 497 -32.37 32.34 -19.80
C ILE A 497 -31.25 32.11 -18.81
N GLN A 498 -31.63 32.08 -17.50
CA GLN A 498 -30.72 31.88 -16.41
C GLN A 498 -30.46 30.39 -16.12
N ASP A 499 -31.54 29.58 -16.20
CA ASP A 499 -31.48 28.14 -15.84
C ASP A 499 -32.53 27.37 -16.66
N VAL A 500 -32.20 26.11 -16.97
CA VAL A 500 -33.09 25.16 -17.62
C VAL A 500 -32.98 23.82 -16.87
N ARG A 501 -34.09 23.33 -16.33
CA ARG A 501 -34.13 22.09 -15.54
C ARG A 501 -35.11 21.10 -16.13
N VAL A 502 -34.71 19.84 -16.22
CA VAL A 502 -35.63 18.72 -16.48
C VAL A 502 -36.30 18.37 -15.16
N PHE A 503 -37.62 18.34 -15.15
CA PHE A 503 -38.39 17.96 -13.96
C PHE A 503 -39.23 16.70 -14.12
N ASP A 504 -39.48 16.25 -15.38
CA ASP A 504 -40.21 15.03 -15.61
C ASP A 504 -39.74 14.30 -16.89
N GLU A 505 -39.75 12.99 -16.88
CA GLU A 505 -39.59 12.12 -18.03
C GLU A 505 -40.67 11.04 -18.00
N PHE A 506 -41.49 11.00 -19.02
CA PHE A 506 -42.59 10.04 -19.10
C PHE A 506 -42.50 9.18 -20.38
N ILE A 507 -42.49 7.87 -20.19
CA ILE A 507 -42.49 6.87 -21.26
C ILE A 507 -43.86 6.19 -21.30
N GLY A 508 -44.69 6.51 -22.28
CA GLY A 508 -46.05 5.98 -22.39
C GLY A 508 -46.38 5.48 -23.79
N LYS A 509 -47.28 4.52 -23.87
CA LYS A 509 -47.76 3.97 -25.16
C LYS A 509 -48.48 5.04 -26.03
N GLU A 510 -48.96 6.08 -25.39
CA GLU A 510 -49.68 7.22 -26.02
C GLU A 510 -48.81 8.05 -26.97
N PHE A 511 -47.50 8.04 -26.82
CA PHE A 511 -46.59 8.77 -27.69
C PHE A 511 -46.09 7.95 -28.90
N GLY A 512 -46.48 6.69 -28.98
CA GLY A 512 -46.02 5.72 -29.98
C GLY A 512 -44.75 4.99 -29.56
N ASN A 513 -44.45 3.89 -30.27
CA ASN A 513 -43.27 3.07 -29.96
C ASN A 513 -41.97 3.85 -30.21
N GLY A 514 -41.08 3.87 -29.23
CA GLY A 514 -39.75 4.47 -29.35
C GLY A 514 -39.70 5.97 -29.04
N LYS A 515 -40.77 6.55 -28.46
CA LYS A 515 -40.83 7.97 -28.05
C LYS A 515 -41.01 8.12 -26.54
N LYS A 516 -40.57 9.25 -26.02
CA LYS A 516 -40.73 9.69 -24.62
C LYS A 516 -41.09 11.19 -24.58
N SER A 517 -41.72 11.60 -23.50
CA SER A 517 -41.96 13.00 -23.18
C SER A 517 -40.94 13.46 -22.15
N ILE A 518 -40.26 14.59 -22.43
CA ILE A 518 -39.35 15.25 -21.47
C ILE A 518 -39.90 16.63 -21.17
N ALA A 519 -40.09 16.94 -19.87
CA ALA A 519 -40.58 18.21 -19.41
C ALA A 519 -39.44 19.06 -18.81
N LEU A 520 -39.39 20.32 -19.22
CA LEU A 520 -38.39 21.30 -18.86
C LEU A 520 -39.03 22.50 -18.21
N THR A 521 -38.43 23.01 -17.12
CA THR A 521 -38.69 24.37 -16.62
C THR A 521 -37.56 25.28 -17.08
N VAL A 522 -37.91 26.36 -17.77
CA VAL A 522 -37.00 27.44 -18.22
C VAL A 522 -37.18 28.65 -17.32
N ARG A 523 -36.14 29.08 -16.62
CA ARG A 523 -36.12 30.25 -15.77
C ARG A 523 -35.56 31.46 -16.50
N LEU A 524 -36.40 32.48 -16.64
CA LEU A 524 -36.08 33.74 -17.29
C LEU A 524 -35.76 34.80 -16.22
N GLN A 525 -34.60 35.46 -16.33
CA GLN A 525 -34.18 36.51 -15.42
C GLN A 525 -33.94 37.79 -16.22
N PRO A 526 -34.89 38.74 -16.24
CA PRO A 526 -34.66 40.04 -16.83
C PRO A 526 -33.65 40.85 -16.01
N ALA A 527 -32.80 41.64 -16.68
CA ALA A 527 -31.79 42.47 -16.03
C ALA A 527 -32.14 43.95 -15.97
N GLU A 528 -32.86 44.48 -16.97
CA GLU A 528 -33.11 45.92 -17.12
C GLU A 528 -34.57 46.34 -16.89
N LYS A 529 -35.53 45.52 -17.28
CA LYS A 529 -36.96 45.77 -17.13
C LYS A 529 -37.75 44.49 -16.99
N THR A 530 -38.93 44.54 -16.37
CA THR A 530 -39.86 43.43 -16.31
C THR A 530 -40.31 43.02 -17.73
N LEU A 531 -40.33 41.68 -17.98
CA LEU A 531 -40.79 41.15 -19.27
C LEU A 531 -42.29 41.33 -19.42
N THR A 532 -42.70 41.75 -20.62
CA THR A 532 -44.12 41.76 -21.01
C THR A 532 -44.56 40.37 -21.49
N ASP A 533 -45.86 40.08 -21.48
CA ASP A 533 -46.41 38.82 -21.96
C ASP A 533 -46.02 38.52 -23.40
N ALA A 534 -45.97 39.54 -24.25
CA ALA A 534 -45.52 39.39 -25.65
C ALA A 534 -44.06 38.99 -25.76
N GLU A 535 -43.16 39.56 -24.94
CA GLU A 535 -41.73 39.22 -24.92
C GLU A 535 -41.52 37.78 -24.39
N ILE A 536 -42.33 37.35 -23.40
CA ILE A 536 -42.29 35.99 -22.85
C ILE A 536 -42.77 35.00 -23.92
N GLU A 537 -43.83 35.33 -24.67
CA GLU A 537 -44.36 34.47 -25.71
C GLU A 537 -43.39 34.33 -26.89
N ASP A 538 -42.74 35.40 -27.32
CA ASP A 538 -41.72 35.39 -28.38
C ASP A 538 -40.49 34.56 -27.95
N LEU A 539 -40.06 34.66 -26.70
CA LEU A 539 -38.97 33.84 -26.18
C LEU A 539 -39.39 32.38 -26.09
N SER A 540 -40.63 32.10 -25.68
CA SER A 540 -41.17 30.74 -25.67
C SER A 540 -41.15 30.09 -27.03
N LYS A 541 -41.55 30.83 -28.10
CA LYS A 541 -41.45 30.37 -29.49
C LYS A 541 -40.00 30.06 -29.88
N LYS A 542 -39.03 30.90 -29.52
CA LYS A 542 -37.62 30.68 -29.79
C LYS A 542 -37.08 29.41 -29.08
N VAL A 543 -37.51 29.18 -27.84
CA VAL A 543 -37.14 27.96 -27.09
C VAL A 543 -37.68 26.71 -27.81
N ILE A 544 -38.96 26.75 -28.18
CA ILE A 544 -39.62 25.63 -28.91
C ILE A 544 -38.88 25.36 -30.22
N GLU A 545 -38.70 26.38 -31.05
CA GLU A 545 -38.00 26.25 -32.34
C GLU A 545 -36.58 25.69 -32.19
N LYS A 546 -35.83 26.17 -31.22
CA LYS A 546 -34.47 25.68 -30.95
C LYS A 546 -34.43 24.22 -30.53
N VAL A 547 -35.35 23.79 -29.66
CA VAL A 547 -35.43 22.42 -29.20
C VAL A 547 -35.88 21.48 -30.32
N GLU A 548 -36.92 21.87 -31.08
CA GLU A 548 -37.41 21.10 -32.22
C GLU A 548 -36.33 20.91 -33.31
N ASN A 549 -35.61 22.00 -33.65
CA ASN A 549 -34.53 21.94 -34.63
C ASN A 549 -33.33 21.09 -34.17
N ALA A 550 -33.02 21.09 -32.89
CA ALA A 550 -31.87 20.35 -32.35
C ALA A 550 -32.16 18.88 -32.13
N THR A 551 -33.39 18.54 -31.76
CA THR A 551 -33.73 17.17 -31.28
C THR A 551 -34.73 16.43 -32.19
N GLY A 552 -35.36 17.13 -33.14
CA GLY A 552 -36.47 16.58 -33.90
C GLY A 552 -37.72 16.32 -33.06
N GLY A 553 -37.75 16.84 -31.84
CA GLY A 553 -38.89 16.72 -30.93
C GLY A 553 -40.03 17.66 -31.33
N VAL A 554 -41.21 17.41 -30.77
CA VAL A 554 -42.42 18.22 -30.97
C VAL A 554 -42.97 18.63 -29.62
N LEU A 555 -43.38 19.89 -29.50
CA LEU A 555 -44.02 20.36 -28.27
C LEU A 555 -45.29 19.55 -28.00
N ARG A 556 -45.41 19.05 -26.77
CA ARG A 556 -46.64 18.38 -26.29
C ARG A 556 -47.64 19.46 -25.90
N THR A 557 -48.73 19.52 -26.61
CA THR A 557 -49.85 20.41 -26.32
C THR A 557 -50.82 19.79 -25.33
#